data_148892009d94f8f4bd5debfb03c0c47e
#
_entry.id   148892009d94f8f4bd5debfb03c0c47e
#
_cell.length_a   1.000
_cell.length_b   1.000
_cell.length_c   1.000
_cell.angle_alpha   90.00
_cell.angle_beta   90.00
_cell.angle_gamma   90.00
#
_symmetry.space_group_name_H-M   'P 1'
#
loop_
_entity.id
_entity.type
_entity.pdbx_description
1 polymer ?
#
loop_
_entity_poly.entity_id
_entity_poly.type
_entity_poly.pdbx_seq_one_letter_code
_entity_poly.pdbx_strand_id
1 'polypeptide(L)'
;MITNQQVRKLRCLDGNGDPKEVAAARAGMDAKTARKYRRLGKLPSEVKAMDRDWRTHPDAFAEVWPELETLLQVNPRLQAKTLFADLKRRFPGRFADGQLRTLQRRLKQWRAENGPAKEVFFAQEHHPGRLAASDFTHCTDLGVTINGSPFAHMIYHFVLTYSNWETGTVCFSESYESLSEGMQNALWELGGVPQLHRTDRLTAAVQPGVEGAEAFKRRYAALLTHYGMQGQAIQAGKGNENGDVEQRHHRFKEALDQALMLRGSRDFPGRDGYTAFLRQMFCQENAGRASRLAEERGLLRPLPGHRLEACKRLKVRVETGSTIRVEGNIYSVPSRLIGERVEARLYAERVEVYYGQKRVEELPRLRGRGKHHIEYRHIIDWLVRKPGAFADYRYRADLFPSSRFRMAYDLLVQQRPERAAKEYLRILHLAAKESEVGVEAALAGLLDAGGPLDADAVKERLRQQSPMPSATEVTVGPVDLAVYDALLDGKEACDGEGQGREGVAGEVSEGTAPAGVPDQLRGTGAECPAGGARLRAVPAGPGAAGVPGAAE
;
A
#
# COMPACT_ATOMS: atom_id res chain seq x y z
N MET A 1 17.73 -20.58 -49.04
CA MET A 1 19.00 -19.83 -48.96
C MET A 1 20.11 -20.78 -49.44
N ILE A 2 21.01 -20.38 -50.32
CA ILE A 2 22.07 -21.28 -50.85
C ILE A 2 23.12 -21.47 -49.76
N THR A 3 23.52 -22.74 -49.58
CA THR A 3 24.53 -23.15 -48.60
C THR A 3 25.91 -23.28 -49.22
N ASN A 4 26.96 -23.20 -48.39
CA ASN A 4 28.35 -23.45 -48.86
C ASN A 4 28.50 -24.85 -49.47
N GLN A 5 27.78 -25.84 -48.93
CA GLN A 5 27.81 -27.22 -49.40
C GLN A 5 27.27 -27.34 -50.84
N GLN A 6 26.18 -26.65 -51.16
CA GLN A 6 25.62 -26.63 -52.51
C GLN A 6 26.58 -26.01 -53.53
N VAL A 7 27.26 -24.90 -53.16
CA VAL A 7 28.25 -24.27 -54.07
C VAL A 7 29.51 -25.15 -54.27
N ARG A 8 29.98 -25.83 -53.21
CA ARG A 8 31.07 -26.81 -53.31
C ARG A 8 30.69 -27.97 -54.21
N LYS A 9 29.45 -28.51 -54.07
CA LYS A 9 28.92 -29.57 -54.94
C LYS A 9 28.84 -29.13 -56.40
N LEU A 10 28.35 -27.89 -56.63
CA LEU A 10 28.34 -27.33 -58.01
C LEU A 10 29.73 -27.31 -58.64
N ARG A 11 30.75 -26.85 -57.90
CA ARG A 11 32.13 -26.80 -58.39
C ARG A 11 32.70 -28.19 -58.68
N CYS A 12 32.39 -29.17 -57.87
CA CYS A 12 32.81 -30.56 -58.07
C CYS A 12 32.16 -31.13 -59.31
N LEU A 13 30.86 -30.92 -59.52
CA LEU A 13 30.17 -31.40 -60.74
C LEU A 13 30.62 -30.68 -61.99
N ASP A 14 30.93 -29.39 -61.92
CA ASP A 14 31.54 -28.63 -63.01
C ASP A 14 32.94 -29.17 -63.38
N GLY A 15 33.76 -29.59 -62.40
CA GLY A 15 35.07 -30.20 -62.58
C GLY A 15 35.01 -31.60 -63.20
N ASN A 16 33.90 -32.31 -63.02
CA ASN A 16 33.68 -33.64 -63.61
C ASN A 16 33.13 -33.61 -65.06
N GLY A 17 32.95 -32.40 -65.63
CA GLY A 17 32.49 -32.24 -67.00
C GLY A 17 30.99 -32.36 -67.23
N ASP A 18 30.16 -32.32 -66.14
CA ASP A 18 28.72 -32.35 -66.28
C ASP A 18 28.21 -31.11 -67.05
N PRO A 19 27.14 -31.23 -67.85
CA PRO A 19 26.52 -30.09 -68.51
C PRO A 19 26.06 -29.04 -67.46
N LYS A 20 26.31 -27.74 -67.73
CA LYS A 20 26.12 -26.64 -66.77
C LYS A 20 24.79 -26.60 -66.14
N GLU A 21 23.69 -26.95 -66.80
CA GLU A 21 22.33 -26.97 -66.30
C GLU A 21 22.06 -28.19 -65.39
N VAL A 22 22.63 -29.35 -65.82
CA VAL A 22 22.53 -30.59 -65.03
C VAL A 22 23.31 -30.46 -63.72
N ALA A 23 24.53 -29.89 -63.80
CA ALA A 23 25.33 -29.62 -62.60
C ALA A 23 24.60 -28.67 -61.60
N ALA A 24 23.93 -27.64 -62.10
CA ALA A 24 23.14 -26.74 -61.27
C ALA A 24 21.97 -27.46 -60.59
N ALA A 25 21.21 -28.25 -61.37
CA ALA A 25 20.08 -29.00 -60.82
C ALA A 25 20.51 -30.04 -59.77
N ARG A 26 21.60 -30.80 -60.03
CA ARG A 26 22.18 -31.78 -59.08
C ARG A 26 22.76 -31.13 -57.83
N ALA A 27 23.19 -29.87 -57.91
CA ALA A 27 23.61 -29.09 -56.73
C ALA A 27 22.44 -28.46 -55.98
N GLY A 28 21.21 -28.66 -56.45
CA GLY A 28 20.00 -28.11 -55.83
C GLY A 28 19.90 -26.58 -55.96
N MET A 29 20.28 -26.04 -57.11
CA MET A 29 20.25 -24.62 -57.44
C MET A 29 19.59 -24.35 -58.77
N ASP A 30 18.92 -23.20 -58.84
CA ASP A 30 18.50 -22.63 -60.13
C ASP A 30 19.72 -22.23 -61.02
N ALA A 31 19.58 -22.38 -62.32
CA ALA A 31 20.64 -22.10 -63.31
C ALA A 31 21.19 -20.66 -63.23
N LYS A 32 20.33 -19.68 -62.92
CA LYS A 32 20.71 -18.26 -62.71
C LYS A 32 21.60 -18.11 -61.49
N THR A 33 21.26 -18.80 -60.43
CA THR A 33 22.01 -18.80 -59.17
C THR A 33 23.35 -19.51 -59.33
N ALA A 34 23.41 -20.63 -60.01
CA ALA A 34 24.64 -21.33 -60.35
C ALA A 34 25.61 -20.48 -61.19
N ARG A 35 25.12 -19.77 -62.23
CA ARG A 35 25.91 -18.79 -62.99
C ARG A 35 26.49 -17.68 -62.11
N LYS A 36 25.71 -17.18 -61.16
CA LYS A 36 26.14 -16.15 -60.18
C LYS A 36 27.33 -16.64 -59.34
N TYR A 37 27.26 -17.85 -58.76
CA TYR A 37 28.33 -18.37 -57.91
C TYR A 37 29.55 -18.83 -58.71
N ARG A 38 29.40 -19.30 -59.99
CA ARG A 38 30.52 -19.53 -60.92
C ARG A 38 31.27 -18.23 -61.21
N ARG A 39 30.53 -17.12 -61.46
CA ARG A 39 31.15 -15.82 -61.75
C ARG A 39 31.81 -15.22 -60.51
N LEU A 40 31.19 -15.34 -59.33
CA LEU A 40 31.72 -14.79 -58.09
C LEU A 40 32.96 -15.54 -57.58
N GLY A 41 33.11 -16.81 -57.91
CA GLY A 41 34.24 -17.62 -57.45
C GLY A 41 34.35 -17.75 -55.91
N LYS A 42 33.34 -17.31 -55.15
CA LYS A 42 33.32 -17.26 -53.67
C LYS A 42 32.19 -18.09 -53.11
N LEU A 43 32.37 -18.58 -51.89
CA LEU A 43 31.32 -19.30 -51.17
C LEU A 43 30.27 -18.33 -50.60
N PRO A 44 29.01 -18.77 -50.36
CA PRO A 44 27.99 -17.94 -49.75
C PRO A 44 28.42 -17.28 -48.44
N SER A 45 29.18 -17.96 -47.56
CA SER A 45 29.74 -17.38 -46.33
C SER A 45 30.75 -16.26 -46.60
N GLU A 46 31.61 -16.42 -47.63
CA GLU A 46 32.60 -15.43 -48.02
C GLU A 46 31.93 -14.19 -48.65
N VAL A 47 30.86 -14.40 -49.42
CA VAL A 47 30.06 -13.31 -49.98
C VAL A 47 29.31 -12.54 -48.89
N LYS A 48 28.87 -13.24 -47.83
CA LYS A 48 28.25 -12.62 -46.66
C LYS A 48 29.26 -11.83 -45.83
N ALA A 49 30.49 -12.28 -45.71
CA ALA A 49 31.56 -11.65 -44.97
C ALA A 49 32.17 -10.43 -45.68
N MET A 50 31.93 -10.27 -46.99
CA MET A 50 32.32 -9.04 -47.69
C MET A 50 31.53 -7.88 -47.13
N ASP A 51 32.25 -6.91 -46.59
CA ASP A 51 31.72 -5.66 -46.10
C ASP A 51 30.95 -4.95 -47.21
N ARG A 52 29.62 -5.00 -47.13
CA ARG A 52 28.78 -4.27 -48.08
C ARG A 52 28.66 -2.86 -47.59
N ASP A 53 29.25 -1.92 -48.27
CA ASP A 53 28.95 -0.51 -48.03
C ASP A 53 27.49 -0.24 -48.40
N TRP A 54 26.61 -0.26 -47.36
CA TRP A 54 25.19 -0.02 -47.51
C TRP A 54 24.86 1.46 -47.66
N ARG A 55 25.88 2.34 -47.55
CA ARG A 55 25.65 3.79 -47.61
C ARG A 55 25.48 4.20 -49.08
N THR A 56 24.22 4.28 -49.49
CA THR A 56 23.84 4.82 -50.82
C THR A 56 23.76 6.34 -50.83
N HIS A 57 23.82 6.99 -49.66
CA HIS A 57 23.80 8.45 -49.51
C HIS A 57 24.99 8.93 -48.68
N PRO A 58 25.54 10.10 -48.99
CA PRO A 58 26.59 10.73 -48.18
C PRO A 58 26.10 10.96 -46.75
N ASP A 59 27.00 10.87 -45.79
CA ASP A 59 26.68 11.10 -44.39
C ASP A 59 26.39 12.60 -44.14
N ALA A 60 25.14 12.93 -43.86
CA ALA A 60 24.70 14.29 -43.64
C ALA A 60 25.43 15.02 -42.49
N PHE A 61 26.04 14.27 -41.59
CA PHE A 61 26.73 14.81 -40.40
C PHE A 61 28.26 14.77 -40.51
N ALA A 62 28.82 14.33 -41.66
CA ALA A 62 30.27 14.16 -41.78
C ALA A 62 31.07 15.42 -41.46
N GLU A 63 30.65 16.59 -41.97
CA GLU A 63 31.34 17.86 -41.76
C GLU A 63 31.21 18.43 -40.34
N VAL A 64 30.05 18.22 -39.69
CA VAL A 64 29.78 18.75 -38.34
C VAL A 64 30.19 17.76 -37.26
N TRP A 65 30.51 16.52 -37.61
CA TRP A 65 30.80 15.47 -36.66
C TRP A 65 32.02 15.73 -35.78
N PRO A 66 33.16 16.26 -36.27
CA PRO A 66 34.31 16.55 -35.40
C PRO A 66 33.96 17.55 -34.28
N GLU A 67 33.11 18.53 -34.56
CA GLU A 67 32.64 19.49 -33.56
C GLU A 67 31.72 18.84 -32.54
N LEU A 68 30.76 18.03 -33.02
CA LEU A 68 29.89 17.25 -32.14
C LEU A 68 30.66 16.31 -31.24
N GLU A 69 31.71 15.69 -31.76
CA GLU A 69 32.59 14.79 -31.03
C GLU A 69 33.33 15.51 -29.90
N THR A 70 33.84 16.70 -30.17
CA THR A 70 34.46 17.56 -29.16
C THR A 70 33.46 17.90 -28.05
N LEU A 71 32.23 18.27 -28.41
CA LEU A 71 31.17 18.55 -27.42
C LEU A 71 30.82 17.29 -26.59
N LEU A 72 30.82 16.12 -27.22
CA LEU A 72 30.53 14.85 -26.54
C LEU A 72 31.68 14.39 -25.64
N GLN A 73 32.93 14.70 -25.98
CA GLN A 73 34.08 14.44 -25.10
C GLN A 73 33.98 15.24 -23.81
N VAL A 74 33.52 16.49 -23.89
CA VAL A 74 33.33 17.35 -22.71
C VAL A 74 32.05 16.95 -21.95
N ASN A 75 30.96 16.69 -22.67
CA ASN A 75 29.65 16.40 -22.10
C ASN A 75 29.00 15.14 -22.72
N PRO A 76 29.40 13.92 -22.33
CA PRO A 76 28.91 12.67 -22.94
C PRO A 76 27.40 12.45 -22.80
N ARG A 77 26.74 13.18 -21.86
CA ARG A 77 25.30 13.08 -21.59
C ARG A 77 24.42 13.91 -22.54
N LEU A 78 25.00 14.73 -23.43
CA LEU A 78 24.24 15.52 -24.41
C LEU A 78 23.31 14.65 -25.24
N GLN A 79 22.04 14.96 -25.27
CA GLN A 79 21.04 14.20 -26.00
C GLN A 79 21.05 14.51 -27.50
N ALA A 80 20.79 13.50 -28.32
CA ALA A 80 20.72 13.65 -29.78
C ALA A 80 19.69 14.70 -30.23
N LYS A 81 18.55 14.82 -29.51
CA LYS A 81 17.53 15.82 -29.81
C LYS A 81 18.07 17.24 -29.58
N THR A 82 18.79 17.44 -28.50
CA THR A 82 19.40 18.75 -28.15
C THR A 82 20.45 19.16 -29.17
N LEU A 83 21.37 18.25 -29.52
CA LEU A 83 22.39 18.48 -30.54
C LEU A 83 21.76 18.73 -31.92
N PHE A 84 20.70 17.98 -32.27
CA PHE A 84 20.02 18.16 -33.55
C PHE A 84 19.27 19.51 -33.62
N ALA A 85 18.63 19.94 -32.54
CA ALA A 85 17.98 21.24 -32.46
C ALA A 85 19.02 22.38 -32.57
N ASP A 86 20.19 22.21 -31.97
CA ASP A 86 21.28 23.17 -32.08
C ASP A 86 21.82 23.25 -33.52
N LEU A 87 22.05 22.11 -34.17
CA LEU A 87 22.46 22.07 -35.58
C LEU A 87 21.44 22.72 -36.51
N LYS A 88 20.14 22.50 -36.32
CA LYS A 88 19.08 23.16 -37.10
C LYS A 88 19.08 24.68 -36.92
N ARG A 89 19.34 25.16 -35.71
CA ARG A 89 19.44 26.60 -35.41
C ARG A 89 20.65 27.23 -36.05
N ARG A 90 21.81 26.54 -36.00
CA ARG A 90 23.07 27.06 -36.54
C ARG A 90 23.17 26.94 -38.04
N PHE A 91 22.51 25.94 -38.63
CA PHE A 91 22.52 25.69 -40.07
C PHE A 91 21.08 25.57 -40.60
N PRO A 92 20.33 26.68 -40.72
CA PRO A 92 18.94 26.66 -41.18
C PRO A 92 18.80 26.01 -42.55
N GLY A 93 17.83 25.08 -42.68
CA GLY A 93 17.52 24.39 -43.92
C GLY A 93 18.46 23.24 -44.31
N ARG A 94 19.57 23.02 -43.60
CA ARG A 94 20.55 21.98 -43.94
C ARG A 94 20.14 20.59 -43.46
N PHE A 95 19.46 20.48 -42.32
CA PHE A 95 19.10 19.22 -41.68
C PHE A 95 17.58 19.02 -41.66
N ALA A 96 17.12 17.95 -42.34
CA ALA A 96 15.71 17.55 -42.34
C ALA A 96 15.34 16.72 -41.08
N ASP A 97 14.10 16.80 -40.63
CA ASP A 97 13.65 16.14 -39.37
C ASP A 97 13.88 14.61 -39.38
N GLY A 98 13.74 13.96 -40.52
CA GLY A 98 14.03 12.53 -40.68
C GLY A 98 15.46 12.10 -40.36
N GLN A 99 16.42 13.05 -40.37
CA GLN A 99 17.84 12.76 -40.10
C GLN A 99 18.15 12.65 -38.61
N LEU A 100 17.25 13.05 -37.69
CA LEU A 100 17.43 12.86 -36.25
C LEU A 100 17.76 11.41 -35.89
N ARG A 101 17.08 10.45 -36.53
CA ARG A 101 17.35 9.01 -36.30
C ARG A 101 18.75 8.59 -36.70
N THR A 102 19.30 9.20 -37.74
CA THR A 102 20.67 8.96 -38.18
C THR A 102 21.67 9.49 -37.14
N LEU A 103 21.44 10.70 -36.62
CA LEU A 103 22.25 11.26 -35.54
C LEU A 103 22.17 10.41 -34.26
N GLN A 104 21.00 9.93 -33.90
CA GLN A 104 20.82 9.05 -32.73
C GLN A 104 21.64 7.76 -32.86
N ARG A 105 21.66 7.13 -34.06
CA ARG A 105 22.45 5.92 -34.30
C ARG A 105 23.96 6.21 -34.20
N ARG A 106 24.40 7.33 -34.76
CA ARG A 106 25.81 7.73 -34.72
C ARG A 106 26.28 8.05 -33.32
N LEU A 107 25.44 8.77 -32.53
CA LEU A 107 25.70 9.01 -31.11
C LEU A 107 25.75 7.71 -30.29
N LYS A 108 24.86 6.77 -30.57
CA LYS A 108 24.88 5.46 -29.91
C LYS A 108 26.18 4.72 -30.20
N GLN A 109 26.63 4.74 -31.45
CA GLN A 109 27.89 4.13 -31.83
C GLN A 109 29.07 4.81 -31.14
N TRP A 110 29.16 6.13 -31.22
CA TRP A 110 30.23 6.91 -30.56
C TRP A 110 30.29 6.63 -29.05
N ARG A 111 29.13 6.58 -28.39
CA ARG A 111 29.08 6.26 -26.97
C ARG A 111 29.53 4.83 -26.66
N ALA A 112 29.36 3.91 -27.55
CA ALA A 112 29.84 2.55 -27.40
C ALA A 112 31.35 2.44 -27.57
N GLU A 113 31.94 3.27 -28.45
CA GLU A 113 33.36 3.27 -28.78
C GLU A 113 34.18 4.21 -27.87
N ASN A 114 33.67 5.40 -27.57
CA ASN A 114 34.42 6.49 -26.93
C ASN A 114 33.72 7.06 -25.68
N GLY A 115 32.51 6.59 -25.37
CA GLY A 115 31.75 7.12 -24.22
C GLY A 115 32.28 6.63 -22.88
N PRO A 116 31.83 7.24 -21.77
CA PRO A 116 32.24 6.82 -20.44
C PRO A 116 31.78 5.39 -20.18
N ALA A 117 32.52 4.68 -19.33
CA ALA A 117 32.14 3.36 -18.86
C ALA A 117 30.74 3.39 -18.26
N LYS A 118 29.96 2.38 -18.57
CA LYS A 118 28.63 2.19 -17.96
C LYS A 118 28.78 1.39 -16.69
N GLU A 119 27.89 1.65 -15.75
CA GLU A 119 27.79 0.85 -14.55
C GLU A 119 27.51 -0.61 -14.92
N VAL A 120 28.26 -1.52 -14.33
CA VAL A 120 28.11 -2.96 -14.54
C VAL A 120 27.27 -3.51 -13.41
N PHE A 121 26.12 -4.08 -13.76
CA PHE A 121 25.27 -4.79 -12.80
C PHE A 121 25.69 -6.25 -12.74
N PHE A 122 26.10 -6.69 -11.56
CA PHE A 122 26.42 -8.09 -11.31
C PHE A 122 25.14 -8.82 -10.91
N ALA A 123 24.74 -9.81 -11.72
CA ALA A 123 23.61 -10.65 -11.42
C ALA A 123 23.79 -11.36 -10.07
N GLN A 124 22.84 -11.18 -9.17
CA GLN A 124 22.86 -11.83 -7.85
C GLN A 124 22.09 -13.15 -7.91
N GLU A 125 22.60 -14.15 -7.22
CA GLU A 125 21.93 -15.43 -7.09
C GLU A 125 20.92 -15.35 -5.93
N HIS A 126 19.65 -15.58 -6.23
CA HIS A 126 18.57 -15.60 -5.26
C HIS A 126 18.17 -17.05 -4.97
N HIS A 127 18.06 -17.39 -3.70
CA HIS A 127 17.65 -18.72 -3.26
C HIS A 127 16.19 -18.69 -2.78
N PRO A 128 15.39 -19.73 -3.08
CA PRO A 128 13.98 -19.78 -2.69
C PRO A 128 13.81 -19.79 -1.17
N GLY A 129 12.83 -19.06 -0.66
CA GLY A 129 12.49 -18.94 0.76
C GLY A 129 13.50 -18.16 1.60
N ARG A 130 14.57 -17.61 1.00
CA ARG A 130 15.65 -16.97 1.74
C ARG A 130 15.39 -15.51 2.07
N LEU A 131 15.09 -14.67 1.09
CA LEU A 131 15.11 -13.23 1.25
C LEU A 131 13.83 -12.58 0.73
N ALA A 132 13.20 -11.78 1.58
CA ALA A 132 12.22 -10.79 1.20
C ALA A 132 12.81 -9.39 1.34
N ALA A 133 12.36 -8.48 0.48
CA ALA A 133 12.70 -7.07 0.56
C ALA A 133 11.43 -6.22 0.60
N SER A 134 11.49 -5.08 1.26
CA SER A 134 10.39 -4.13 1.28
C SER A 134 10.87 -2.69 1.26
N ASP A 135 10.01 -1.83 0.72
CA ASP A 135 10.22 -0.39 0.67
C ASP A 135 8.89 0.37 0.65
N PHE A 136 8.96 1.69 0.87
CA PHE A 136 7.82 2.59 0.81
C PHE A 136 7.80 3.37 -0.50
N THR A 137 6.81 3.12 -1.33
CA THR A 137 6.64 3.80 -2.62
C THR A 137 5.67 4.96 -2.49
N HIS A 138 6.12 6.18 -2.76
CA HIS A 138 5.27 7.36 -2.81
C HIS A 138 4.40 7.36 -4.07
N CYS A 139 3.09 7.48 -3.88
CA CYS A 139 2.08 7.43 -4.95
C CYS A 139 1.35 8.76 -5.17
N THR A 140 1.82 9.85 -4.57
CA THR A 140 1.19 11.17 -4.66
C THR A 140 1.11 11.69 -6.10
N ASP A 141 2.14 11.43 -6.90
CA ASP A 141 2.25 11.81 -8.31
C ASP A 141 1.32 11.01 -9.24
N LEU A 142 0.78 9.90 -8.78
CA LEU A 142 -0.22 9.13 -9.54
C LEU A 142 -1.59 9.81 -9.61
N GLY A 143 -1.84 10.86 -8.84
CA GLY A 143 -3.07 11.63 -8.90
C GLY A 143 -4.34 10.85 -8.55
N VAL A 144 -4.24 9.84 -7.69
CA VAL A 144 -5.40 9.06 -7.22
C VAL A 144 -6.31 9.94 -6.37
N THR A 145 -7.62 9.83 -6.58
CA THR A 145 -8.66 10.52 -5.80
C THR A 145 -9.65 9.53 -5.21
N ILE A 146 -10.26 9.89 -4.10
CA ILE A 146 -11.37 9.17 -3.46
C ILE A 146 -12.55 10.12 -3.37
N ASN A 147 -13.65 9.79 -4.05
CA ASN A 147 -14.83 10.66 -4.17
C ASN A 147 -14.44 12.09 -4.59
N GLY A 148 -13.59 12.22 -5.62
CA GLY A 148 -13.10 13.49 -6.14
C GLY A 148 -12.07 14.21 -5.25
N SER A 149 -11.78 13.72 -4.05
CA SER A 149 -10.79 14.32 -3.14
C SER A 149 -9.40 13.71 -3.33
N PRO A 150 -8.31 14.51 -3.40
CA PRO A 150 -6.96 13.99 -3.55
C PRO A 150 -6.58 12.99 -2.47
N PHE A 151 -6.10 11.82 -2.86
CA PHE A 151 -5.70 10.75 -1.97
C PHE A 151 -4.17 10.60 -1.95
N ALA A 152 -3.51 11.46 -1.16
CA ALA A 152 -2.07 11.38 -0.96
C ALA A 152 -1.73 10.18 -0.07
N HIS A 153 -1.04 9.20 -0.63
CA HIS A 153 -0.69 7.96 0.07
C HIS A 153 0.65 7.41 -0.40
N MET A 154 1.09 6.40 0.30
CA MET A 154 2.24 5.55 -0.01
C MET A 154 1.78 4.09 -0.04
N ILE A 155 2.57 3.24 -0.66
CA ILE A 155 2.38 1.80 -0.62
C ILE A 155 3.62 1.19 0.02
N TYR A 156 3.43 0.47 1.12
CA TYR A 156 4.43 -0.47 1.60
C TYR A 156 4.45 -1.64 0.63
N HIS A 157 5.52 -1.79 -0.13
CA HIS A 157 5.70 -2.79 -1.15
C HIS A 157 6.63 -3.89 -0.65
N PHE A 158 6.18 -5.14 -0.71
CA PHE A 158 6.90 -6.32 -0.24
C PHE A 158 7.14 -7.28 -1.42
N VAL A 159 8.36 -7.78 -1.56
CA VAL A 159 8.79 -8.63 -2.68
C VAL A 159 9.63 -9.79 -2.17
N LEU A 160 9.35 -11.01 -2.62
CA LEU A 160 10.26 -12.15 -2.49
C LEU A 160 11.31 -12.08 -3.63
N THR A 161 12.59 -12.15 -3.28
CA THR A 161 13.65 -11.91 -4.27
C THR A 161 13.84 -13.06 -5.27
N TYR A 162 13.44 -14.30 -4.93
CA TYR A 162 13.56 -15.45 -5.82
C TYR A 162 12.40 -15.56 -6.81
N SER A 163 11.17 -15.67 -6.33
CA SER A 163 9.98 -15.79 -7.19
C SER A 163 9.56 -14.47 -7.82
N ASN A 164 10.00 -13.37 -7.21
CA ASN A 164 9.51 -12.03 -7.49
C ASN A 164 8.02 -11.85 -7.18
N TRP A 165 7.44 -12.73 -6.35
CA TRP A 165 6.10 -12.53 -5.82
C TRP A 165 6.06 -11.24 -5.01
N GLU A 166 5.04 -10.44 -5.23
CA GLU A 166 4.93 -9.12 -4.62
C GLU A 166 3.51 -8.80 -4.16
N THR A 167 3.42 -7.99 -3.14
CA THR A 167 2.17 -7.43 -2.63
C THR A 167 2.41 -6.07 -1.99
N GLY A 168 1.34 -5.34 -1.71
CA GLY A 168 1.46 -4.03 -1.10
C GLY A 168 0.28 -3.64 -0.21
N THR A 169 0.58 -2.82 0.79
CA THR A 169 -0.40 -2.25 1.72
C THR A 169 -0.35 -0.73 1.64
N VAL A 170 -1.53 -0.11 1.47
CA VAL A 170 -1.65 1.35 1.49
C VAL A 170 -1.28 1.87 2.88
N CYS A 171 -0.43 2.87 2.91
CA CYS A 171 -0.01 3.52 4.14
C CYS A 171 0.19 5.04 3.91
N PHE A 172 0.51 5.78 4.98
CA PHE A 172 0.59 7.23 4.91
C PHE A 172 1.84 7.82 5.55
N SER A 173 2.69 6.97 6.07
CA SER A 173 3.97 7.35 6.66
C SER A 173 4.90 6.16 6.64
N GLU A 174 6.18 6.44 6.62
CA GLU A 174 7.22 5.43 6.77
C GLU A 174 7.47 5.10 8.25
N SER A 175 6.40 4.93 9.02
CA SER A 175 6.49 4.61 10.44
C SER A 175 6.69 3.11 10.68
N TYR A 176 7.11 2.76 11.90
CA TYR A 176 7.15 1.36 12.32
C TYR A 176 5.76 0.70 12.23
N GLU A 177 4.71 1.43 12.56
CA GLU A 177 3.34 0.93 12.50
C GLU A 177 2.98 0.50 11.06
N SER A 178 3.30 1.34 10.08
CA SER A 178 3.08 1.04 8.65
C SER A 178 3.94 -0.14 8.17
N LEU A 179 5.21 -0.20 8.57
CA LEU A 179 6.09 -1.31 8.25
C LEU A 179 5.57 -2.63 8.85
N SER A 180 5.22 -2.61 10.15
CA SER A 180 4.75 -3.80 10.86
C SER A 180 3.43 -4.31 10.30
N GLU A 181 2.49 -3.42 10.00
CA GLU A 181 1.21 -3.77 9.38
C GLU A 181 1.40 -4.34 7.97
N GLY A 182 2.15 -3.64 7.13
CA GLY A 182 2.40 -4.05 5.75
C GLY A 182 3.15 -5.37 5.66
N MET A 183 4.19 -5.58 6.47
CA MET A 183 4.94 -6.84 6.51
C MET A 183 4.04 -8.00 6.96
N GLN A 184 3.27 -7.81 8.03
CA GLN A 184 2.36 -8.84 8.51
C GLN A 184 1.28 -9.19 7.48
N ASN A 185 0.70 -8.19 6.81
CA ASN A 185 -0.25 -8.41 5.73
C ASN A 185 0.37 -9.25 4.61
N ALA A 186 1.59 -8.91 4.18
CA ALA A 186 2.31 -9.64 3.14
C ALA A 186 2.61 -11.10 3.54
N LEU A 187 3.10 -11.34 4.75
CA LEU A 187 3.41 -12.68 5.23
C LEU A 187 2.15 -13.57 5.35
N TRP A 188 1.03 -13.01 5.81
CA TRP A 188 -0.22 -13.75 5.94
C TRP A 188 -0.89 -14.00 4.58
N GLU A 189 -0.76 -13.09 3.63
CA GLU A 189 -1.19 -13.30 2.24
C GLU A 189 -0.34 -14.37 1.54
N LEU A 190 0.98 -14.34 1.77
CA LEU A 190 1.92 -15.34 1.25
C LEU A 190 1.65 -16.75 1.82
N GLY A 191 1.23 -16.82 3.09
CA GLY A 191 1.02 -18.06 3.83
C GLY A 191 2.31 -18.65 4.40
N GLY A 192 3.38 -17.86 4.57
CA GLY A 192 4.65 -18.33 5.10
C GLY A 192 5.66 -17.20 5.35
N VAL A 193 6.80 -17.57 5.93
CA VAL A 193 7.80 -16.63 6.42
C VAL A 193 9.16 -16.91 5.78
N PRO A 194 9.80 -15.95 5.07
CA PRO A 194 11.16 -16.07 4.56
C PRO A 194 12.19 -16.03 5.70
N GLN A 195 13.42 -16.44 5.41
CA GLN A 195 14.48 -16.47 6.43
C GLN A 195 14.99 -15.08 6.80
N LEU A 196 15.11 -14.20 5.80
CA LEU A 196 15.68 -12.86 5.89
C LEU A 196 14.69 -11.81 5.42
N HIS A 197 14.72 -10.64 6.03
CA HIS A 197 14.01 -9.46 5.56
C HIS A 197 14.96 -8.28 5.43
N ARG A 198 14.90 -7.60 4.28
CA ARG A 198 15.70 -6.41 3.96
C ARG A 198 14.78 -5.20 3.79
N THR A 199 15.18 -4.08 4.38
CA THR A 199 14.51 -2.79 4.18
C THR A 199 15.51 -1.64 4.32
N ASP A 200 15.37 -0.60 3.49
CA ASP A 200 16.22 0.60 3.52
C ASP A 200 16.06 1.38 4.82
N ARG A 201 14.93 1.24 5.47
CA ARG A 201 14.62 1.93 6.73
C ARG A 201 15.60 1.60 7.86
N LEU A 202 16.20 0.42 7.86
CA LEU A 202 17.25 0.08 8.83
C LEU A 202 18.49 0.98 8.67
N THR A 203 18.83 1.31 7.44
CA THR A 203 20.00 2.17 7.15
C THR A 203 19.73 3.63 7.55
N ALA A 204 18.53 4.14 7.29
CA ALA A 204 18.10 5.47 7.72
C ALA A 204 17.98 5.60 9.25
N ALA A 205 17.54 4.54 9.93
CA ALA A 205 17.47 4.49 11.40
C ALA A 205 18.85 4.37 12.09
N VAL A 206 19.93 4.16 11.33
CA VAL A 206 21.31 4.08 11.84
C VAL A 206 21.96 5.47 11.99
N GLN A 207 21.37 6.54 11.43
CA GLN A 207 21.95 7.88 11.58
C GLN A 207 21.96 8.31 13.06
N PRO A 208 23.15 8.66 13.62
CA PRO A 208 23.26 9.11 15.01
C PRO A 208 22.47 10.42 15.19
N GLY A 209 21.65 10.50 16.24
CA GLY A 209 20.97 11.74 16.64
C GLY A 209 19.50 11.86 16.27
N VAL A 210 18.88 10.87 15.61
CA VAL A 210 17.42 10.85 15.40
C VAL A 210 16.73 10.24 16.61
N GLU A 211 16.07 11.06 17.41
CA GLU A 211 15.19 10.60 18.50
C GLU A 211 14.16 9.59 17.95
N GLY A 212 14.17 8.38 18.49
CA GLY A 212 13.27 7.30 18.04
C GLY A 212 13.91 6.21 17.17
N ALA A 213 15.14 6.40 16.63
CA ALA A 213 15.82 5.39 15.81
C ALA A 213 16.08 4.08 16.58
N GLU A 214 16.53 4.19 17.84
CA GLU A 214 16.76 3.02 18.71
C GLU A 214 15.45 2.31 19.09
N ALA A 215 14.38 3.06 19.32
CA ALA A 215 13.06 2.49 19.57
C ALA A 215 12.53 1.74 18.34
N PHE A 216 12.73 2.29 17.15
CA PHE A 216 12.38 1.63 15.89
C PHE A 216 13.15 0.33 15.71
N LYS A 217 14.49 0.33 15.86
CA LYS A 217 15.34 -0.87 15.75
C LYS A 217 14.91 -1.96 16.72
N ARG A 218 14.67 -1.62 17.99
CA ARG A 218 14.24 -2.58 19.00
C ARG A 218 12.88 -3.20 18.66
N ARG A 219 11.90 -2.40 18.24
CA ARG A 219 10.57 -2.88 17.85
C ARG A 219 10.63 -3.73 16.59
N TYR A 220 11.44 -3.33 15.61
CA TYR A 220 11.66 -4.11 14.40
C TYR A 220 12.36 -5.44 14.68
N ALA A 221 13.39 -5.46 15.53
CA ALA A 221 14.04 -6.69 15.97
C ALA A 221 13.05 -7.64 16.69
N ALA A 222 12.17 -7.11 17.55
CA ALA A 222 11.12 -7.90 18.19
C ALA A 222 10.11 -8.47 17.18
N LEU A 223 9.73 -7.69 16.16
CA LEU A 223 8.88 -8.16 15.08
C LEU A 223 9.52 -9.30 14.29
N LEU A 224 10.79 -9.15 13.91
CA LEU A 224 11.53 -10.19 13.22
C LEU A 224 11.68 -11.48 14.08
N THR A 225 11.97 -11.32 15.36
CA THR A 225 12.08 -12.45 16.31
C THR A 225 10.76 -13.21 16.40
N HIS A 226 9.62 -12.51 16.47
CA HIS A 226 8.28 -13.13 16.52
C HIS A 226 8.01 -14.00 15.29
N TYR A 227 8.44 -13.55 14.11
CA TYR A 227 8.31 -14.32 12.86
C TYR A 227 9.50 -15.26 12.60
N GLY A 228 10.49 -15.33 13.49
CA GLY A 228 11.69 -16.16 13.30
C GLY A 228 12.57 -15.71 12.13
N MET A 229 12.48 -14.44 11.70
CA MET A 229 13.27 -13.85 10.61
C MET A 229 14.54 -13.18 11.16
N GLN A 230 15.51 -12.98 10.26
CA GLN A 230 16.68 -12.14 10.52
C GLN A 230 16.62 -10.88 9.65
N GLY A 231 17.02 -9.75 10.21
CA GLY A 231 17.16 -8.51 9.46
C GLY A 231 18.47 -8.45 8.69
N GLN A 232 18.40 -8.10 7.42
CA GLN A 232 19.58 -7.83 6.62
C GLN A 232 19.70 -6.32 6.40
N ALA A 233 20.74 -5.69 6.97
CA ALA A 233 21.04 -4.29 6.71
C ALA A 233 21.70 -4.15 5.33
N ILE A 234 21.32 -3.11 4.58
CA ILE A 234 22.02 -2.72 3.37
C ILE A 234 23.35 -2.11 3.79
N GLN A 235 24.46 -2.61 3.25
CA GLN A 235 25.77 -2.05 3.55
C GLN A 235 25.90 -0.66 2.91
N ALA A 236 26.24 0.34 3.72
CA ALA A 236 26.48 1.70 3.23
C ALA A 236 27.56 1.69 2.12
N GLY A 237 27.23 2.27 0.96
CA GLY A 237 28.14 2.33 -0.19
C GLY A 237 28.05 1.16 -1.17
N LYS A 238 27.22 0.13 -0.91
CA LYS A 238 26.97 -0.97 -1.85
C LYS A 238 25.56 -0.87 -2.46
N GLY A 239 25.29 0.19 -3.19
CA GLY A 239 24.01 0.38 -3.93
C GLY A 239 23.63 -0.79 -4.83
N ASN A 240 24.64 -1.55 -5.29
CA ASN A 240 24.44 -2.73 -6.15
C ASN A 240 23.68 -3.89 -5.47
N GLU A 241 23.68 -3.97 -4.14
CA GLU A 241 22.93 -5.02 -3.41
C GLU A 241 21.43 -4.78 -3.44
N ASN A 242 20.97 -3.54 -3.71
CA ASN A 242 19.58 -3.13 -3.72
C ASN A 242 19.02 -2.86 -5.13
N GLY A 243 19.88 -2.85 -6.15
CA GLY A 243 19.51 -2.43 -7.52
C GLY A 243 18.37 -3.25 -8.14
N ASP A 244 18.24 -4.52 -7.80
CA ASP A 244 17.13 -5.37 -8.29
C ASP A 244 15.81 -5.00 -7.59
N VAL A 245 15.85 -4.69 -6.29
CA VAL A 245 14.70 -4.28 -5.50
C VAL A 245 14.25 -2.87 -5.88
N GLU A 246 15.17 -1.90 -6.02
CA GLU A 246 14.87 -0.54 -6.47
C GLU A 246 14.24 -0.54 -7.88
N GLN A 247 14.78 -1.35 -8.79
CA GLN A 247 14.22 -1.52 -10.13
C GLN A 247 12.81 -2.13 -10.07
N ARG A 248 12.53 -3.02 -9.10
CA ARG A 248 11.21 -3.59 -8.88
C ARG A 248 10.21 -2.55 -8.41
N HIS A 249 10.57 -1.73 -7.44
CA HIS A 249 9.71 -0.65 -6.96
C HIS A 249 9.38 0.35 -8.07
N HIS A 250 10.35 0.69 -8.92
CA HIS A 250 10.13 1.55 -10.08
C HIS A 250 9.16 0.91 -11.08
N ARG A 251 9.35 -0.37 -11.43
CA ARG A 251 8.47 -1.11 -12.35
C ARG A 251 7.07 -1.25 -11.82
N PHE A 252 6.93 -1.52 -10.52
CA PHE A 252 5.63 -1.56 -9.85
C PHE A 252 4.88 -0.23 -10.01
N LYS A 253 5.54 0.88 -9.75
CA LYS A 253 4.93 2.21 -9.88
C LYS A 253 4.53 2.52 -11.32
N GLU A 254 5.36 2.16 -12.30
CA GLU A 254 5.00 2.27 -13.72
C GLU A 254 3.81 1.37 -14.08
N ALA A 255 3.79 0.12 -13.61
CA ALA A 255 2.67 -0.81 -13.85
C ALA A 255 1.37 -0.29 -13.24
N LEU A 256 1.42 0.27 -12.04
CA LEU A 256 0.28 0.88 -11.38
C LEU A 256 -0.26 2.09 -12.17
N ASP A 257 0.63 2.96 -12.66
CA ASP A 257 0.24 4.11 -13.49
C ASP A 257 -0.43 3.66 -14.81
N GLN A 258 0.15 2.65 -15.48
CA GLN A 258 -0.44 2.06 -16.68
C GLN A 258 -1.80 1.41 -16.41
N ALA A 259 -1.96 0.70 -15.29
CA ALA A 259 -3.22 0.11 -14.89
C ALA A 259 -4.30 1.17 -14.61
N LEU A 260 -3.93 2.30 -13.99
CA LEU A 260 -4.82 3.44 -13.78
C LEU A 260 -5.22 4.10 -15.11
N MET A 261 -4.29 4.21 -16.07
CA MET A 261 -4.58 4.71 -17.42
C MET A 261 -5.56 3.79 -18.15
N LEU A 262 -5.36 2.48 -18.10
CA LEU A 262 -6.25 1.49 -18.72
C LEU A 262 -7.65 1.50 -18.10
N ARG A 263 -7.75 1.75 -16.79
CA ARG A 263 -9.04 1.92 -16.11
C ARG A 263 -9.81 3.17 -16.60
N GLY A 264 -9.12 4.15 -17.15
CA GLY A 264 -9.72 5.39 -17.67
C GLY A 264 -10.14 6.40 -16.60
N SER A 265 -9.96 6.09 -15.32
CA SER A 265 -10.25 7.00 -14.21
C SER A 265 -9.31 6.75 -13.03
N ARG A 266 -8.88 7.80 -12.37
CA ARG A 266 -8.07 7.76 -11.14
C ARG A 266 -8.91 8.00 -9.88
N ASP A 267 -10.20 8.19 -10.03
CA ASP A 267 -11.15 8.35 -8.94
C ASP A 267 -11.77 7.02 -8.52
N PHE A 268 -11.89 6.80 -7.22
CA PHE A 268 -12.49 5.60 -6.63
C PHE A 268 -13.63 6.01 -5.69
N PRO A 269 -14.71 5.20 -5.63
CA PRO A 269 -15.88 5.51 -4.78
C PRO A 269 -15.57 5.36 -3.28
N GLY A 270 -14.41 4.82 -2.96
CA GLY A 270 -13.95 4.61 -1.59
C GLY A 270 -12.57 3.96 -1.58
N ARG A 271 -11.99 3.96 -0.41
CA ARG A 271 -10.67 3.37 -0.18
C ARG A 271 -10.63 1.86 -0.44
N ASP A 272 -11.70 1.15 -0.08
CA ASP A 272 -11.83 -0.29 -0.31
C ASP A 272 -11.80 -0.61 -1.79
N GLY A 273 -12.42 0.23 -2.62
CA GLY A 273 -12.37 0.13 -4.07
C GLY A 273 -10.94 0.27 -4.62
N TYR A 274 -10.16 1.22 -4.10
CA TYR A 274 -8.75 1.37 -4.47
C TYR A 274 -7.91 0.17 -3.98
N THR A 275 -8.12 -0.29 -2.77
CA THR A 275 -7.41 -1.47 -2.23
C THR A 275 -7.73 -2.74 -3.01
N ALA A 276 -8.99 -2.93 -3.42
CA ALA A 276 -9.39 -4.04 -4.27
C ALA A 276 -8.71 -3.98 -5.65
N PHE A 277 -8.64 -2.79 -6.24
CA PHE A 277 -7.92 -2.56 -7.50
C PHE A 277 -6.43 -2.91 -7.39
N LEU A 278 -5.75 -2.49 -6.32
CA LEU A 278 -4.35 -2.86 -6.07
C LEU A 278 -4.17 -4.37 -5.93
N ARG A 279 -5.05 -5.04 -5.18
CA ARG A 279 -5.01 -6.51 -5.03
C ARG A 279 -5.17 -7.22 -6.37
N GLN A 280 -6.11 -6.77 -7.19
CA GLN A 280 -6.30 -7.33 -8.54
C GLN A 280 -5.04 -7.15 -9.39
N MET A 281 -4.41 -5.99 -9.36
CA MET A 281 -3.17 -5.73 -10.08
C MET A 281 -2.03 -6.66 -9.60
N PHE A 282 -1.82 -6.80 -8.30
CA PHE A 282 -0.82 -7.73 -7.77
C PHE A 282 -1.11 -9.18 -8.15
N CYS A 283 -2.37 -9.60 -8.13
CA CYS A 283 -2.75 -10.94 -8.59
C CYS A 283 -2.38 -11.15 -10.07
N GLN A 284 -2.60 -10.18 -10.94
CA GLN A 284 -2.24 -10.24 -12.35
C GLN A 284 -0.72 -10.32 -12.55
N GLU A 285 0.04 -9.47 -11.86
CA GLU A 285 1.51 -9.47 -11.90
C GLU A 285 2.10 -10.79 -11.37
N ASN A 286 1.51 -11.37 -10.34
CA ASN A 286 1.95 -12.61 -9.74
C ASN A 286 1.56 -13.87 -10.54
N ALA A 287 0.60 -13.79 -11.46
CA ALA A 287 0.15 -14.93 -12.25
C ALA A 287 1.29 -15.60 -13.05
N GLY A 288 2.20 -14.80 -13.62
CA GLY A 288 3.37 -15.29 -14.35
C GLY A 288 4.48 -15.89 -13.47
N ARG A 289 4.34 -15.81 -12.13
CA ARG A 289 5.37 -16.20 -11.15
C ARG A 289 5.00 -17.47 -10.38
N ALA A 290 3.87 -18.09 -10.70
CA ALA A 290 3.26 -19.18 -9.94
C ALA A 290 4.20 -20.39 -9.73
N SER A 291 4.98 -20.80 -10.74
CA SER A 291 5.87 -21.96 -10.63
C SER A 291 7.01 -21.72 -9.62
N ARG A 292 7.69 -20.58 -9.73
CA ARG A 292 8.75 -20.21 -8.77
C ARG A 292 8.21 -19.98 -7.36
N LEU A 293 7.02 -19.40 -7.25
CA LEU A 293 6.36 -19.22 -5.97
C LEU A 293 6.01 -20.57 -5.32
N ALA A 294 5.61 -21.57 -6.11
CA ALA A 294 5.32 -22.92 -5.60
C ALA A 294 6.59 -23.58 -5.01
N GLU A 295 7.74 -23.45 -5.70
CA GLU A 295 9.03 -23.92 -5.19
C GLU A 295 9.40 -23.19 -3.88
N GLU A 296 9.23 -21.88 -3.85
CA GLU A 296 9.57 -21.04 -2.70
C GLU A 296 8.69 -21.33 -1.49
N ARG A 297 7.38 -21.53 -1.68
CA ARG A 297 6.42 -21.84 -0.61
C ARG A 297 6.79 -23.10 0.17
N GLY A 298 7.36 -24.11 -0.48
CA GLY A 298 7.81 -25.33 0.17
C GLY A 298 8.97 -25.13 1.16
N LEU A 299 9.67 -24.00 1.08
CA LEU A 299 10.84 -23.66 1.89
C LEU A 299 10.59 -22.52 2.90
N LEU A 300 9.40 -21.89 2.83
CA LEU A 300 9.01 -20.88 3.80
C LEU A 300 8.75 -21.53 5.16
N ARG A 301 9.05 -20.79 6.22
CA ARG A 301 8.71 -21.20 7.59
C ARG A 301 7.21 -21.00 7.83
N PRO A 302 6.60 -21.77 8.76
CA PRO A 302 5.22 -21.58 9.14
C PRO A 302 5.00 -20.21 9.78
N LEU A 303 3.80 -19.68 9.61
CA LEU A 303 3.35 -18.46 10.31
C LEU A 303 3.21 -18.73 11.81
N PRO A 304 3.47 -17.72 12.68
CA PRO A 304 3.13 -17.80 14.09
C PRO A 304 1.59 -17.88 14.29
N GLY A 305 1.16 -18.34 15.46
CA GLY A 305 -0.25 -18.53 15.77
C GLY A 305 -1.08 -17.22 15.79
N HIS A 306 -0.44 -16.07 15.89
CA HIS A 306 -1.12 -14.76 15.90
C HIS A 306 -0.23 -13.66 15.32
N ARG A 307 -0.85 -12.57 14.90
CA ARG A 307 -0.15 -11.34 14.50
C ARG A 307 0.22 -10.51 15.73
N LEU A 308 1.32 -9.79 15.64
CA LEU A 308 1.64 -8.76 16.62
C LEU A 308 0.77 -7.53 16.42
N GLU A 309 0.47 -6.84 17.50
CA GLU A 309 -0.17 -5.53 17.40
C GLU A 309 0.80 -4.51 16.77
N ALA A 310 0.47 -4.06 15.58
CA ALA A 310 1.24 -3.05 14.84
C ALA A 310 0.95 -1.64 15.36
N CYS A 311 1.09 -1.42 16.68
CA CYS A 311 0.78 -0.14 17.30
C CYS A 311 1.89 0.36 18.24
N LYS A 312 1.91 1.67 18.46
CA LYS A 312 2.69 2.31 19.52
C LYS A 312 1.77 2.57 20.70
N ARG A 313 2.13 2.05 21.87
CA ARG A 313 1.34 2.25 23.11
C ARG A 313 1.89 3.44 23.87
N LEU A 314 1.00 4.38 24.20
CA LEU A 314 1.31 5.61 24.93
C LEU A 314 0.37 5.74 26.12
N LYS A 315 0.92 5.99 27.29
CA LYS A 315 0.11 6.34 28.47
C LYS A 315 -0.02 7.86 28.54
N VAL A 316 -1.21 8.35 28.36
CA VAL A 316 -1.52 9.78 28.33
C VAL A 316 -2.59 10.15 29.38
N ARG A 317 -2.52 11.36 29.91
CA ARG A 317 -3.55 11.87 30.84
C ARG A 317 -4.62 12.60 30.05
N VAL A 318 -5.88 12.43 30.44
CA VAL A 318 -6.99 13.17 29.86
C VAL A 318 -7.04 14.56 30.53
N GLU A 319 -6.96 15.59 29.70
CA GLU A 319 -7.00 17.00 30.12
C GLU A 319 -8.43 17.43 30.46
N THR A 320 -8.56 18.57 31.15
CA THR A 320 -9.85 19.15 31.56
C THR A 320 -10.78 19.50 30.39
N GLY A 321 -10.25 19.69 29.22
CA GLY A 321 -10.98 19.86 27.95
C GLY A 321 -11.53 18.59 27.34
N SER A 322 -11.50 17.45 28.05
CA SER A 322 -11.90 16.14 27.54
C SER A 322 -11.03 15.69 26.34
N THR A 323 -9.74 16.01 26.38
CA THR A 323 -8.78 15.79 25.31
C THR A 323 -7.56 15.04 25.78
N ILE A 324 -6.95 14.30 24.86
CA ILE A 324 -5.63 13.68 24.99
C ILE A 324 -4.69 14.21 23.93
N ARG A 325 -3.40 14.21 24.22
CA ARG A 325 -2.36 14.60 23.26
C ARG A 325 -1.55 13.37 22.83
N VAL A 326 -1.61 13.03 21.54
CA VAL A 326 -0.92 11.88 20.96
C VAL A 326 -0.08 12.37 19.77
N GLU A 327 1.24 12.16 19.82
CA GLU A 327 2.21 12.55 18.76
C GLU A 327 2.06 14.00 18.27
N GLY A 328 1.79 14.91 19.21
CA GLY A 328 1.63 16.35 18.91
C GLY A 328 0.28 16.73 18.33
N ASN A 329 -0.67 15.80 18.22
CA ASN A 329 -2.05 16.05 17.81
C ASN A 329 -3.00 15.89 19.01
N ILE A 330 -4.17 16.52 18.93
CA ILE A 330 -5.16 16.56 19.99
C ILE A 330 -6.40 15.78 19.55
N TYR A 331 -6.86 14.90 20.43
CA TYR A 331 -8.06 14.08 20.21
C TYR A 331 -8.99 14.21 21.39
N SER A 332 -10.30 14.34 21.14
CA SER A 332 -11.27 14.30 22.22
C SER A 332 -11.58 12.86 22.64
N VAL A 333 -11.90 12.69 23.90
CA VAL A 333 -12.33 11.42 24.49
C VAL A 333 -13.53 11.67 25.38
N PRO A 334 -14.34 10.65 25.76
CA PRO A 334 -15.48 10.83 26.63
C PRO A 334 -15.14 11.59 27.92
N SER A 335 -15.95 12.60 28.26
CA SER A 335 -15.69 13.53 29.37
C SER A 335 -15.61 12.87 30.76
N ARG A 336 -16.18 11.66 30.93
CA ARG A 336 -16.05 10.86 32.16
C ARG A 336 -14.62 10.43 32.49
N LEU A 337 -13.70 10.51 31.49
CA LEU A 337 -12.30 10.14 31.64
C LEU A 337 -11.41 11.32 32.06
N ILE A 338 -11.94 12.52 32.23
CA ILE A 338 -11.15 13.69 32.61
C ILE A 338 -10.39 13.42 33.92
N GLY A 339 -9.08 13.67 33.89
CA GLY A 339 -8.17 13.43 35.01
C GLY A 339 -7.54 12.05 35.03
N GLU A 340 -8.13 11.08 34.34
CA GLU A 340 -7.66 9.70 34.26
C GLU A 340 -6.46 9.54 33.35
N ARG A 341 -5.70 8.45 33.54
CA ARG A 341 -4.66 7.99 32.61
C ARG A 341 -5.21 6.90 31.71
N VAL A 342 -5.16 7.13 30.42
CA VAL A 342 -5.60 6.20 29.38
C VAL A 342 -4.41 5.67 28.59
N GLU A 343 -4.54 4.47 28.02
CA GLU A 343 -3.59 3.93 27.06
C GLU A 343 -4.07 4.25 25.65
N ALA A 344 -3.32 5.08 24.91
CA ALA A 344 -3.55 5.35 23.50
C ALA A 344 -2.69 4.38 22.68
N ARG A 345 -3.33 3.57 21.84
CA ARG A 345 -2.70 2.66 20.88
C ARG A 345 -2.73 3.30 19.50
N LEU A 346 -1.57 3.72 19.04
CA LEU A 346 -1.40 4.41 17.78
C LEU A 346 -1.06 3.40 16.69
N TYR A 347 -2.02 3.09 15.82
CA TYR A 347 -1.87 2.28 14.62
C TYR A 347 -1.48 3.15 13.42
N ALA A 348 -1.30 2.54 12.24
CA ALA A 348 -0.98 3.29 11.02
C ALA A 348 -2.06 4.32 10.66
N GLU A 349 -3.34 4.03 10.95
CA GLU A 349 -4.48 4.84 10.50
C GLU A 349 -5.48 5.26 11.56
N ARG A 350 -5.44 4.64 12.72
CA ARG A 350 -6.36 4.91 13.83
C ARG A 350 -5.62 5.05 15.14
N VAL A 351 -6.27 5.68 16.06
CA VAL A 351 -5.89 5.79 17.47
C VAL A 351 -6.99 5.12 18.29
N GLU A 352 -6.64 4.05 18.97
CA GLU A 352 -7.55 3.41 19.91
C GLU A 352 -7.21 3.85 21.33
N VAL A 353 -8.24 4.21 22.11
CA VAL A 353 -8.09 4.64 23.50
C VAL A 353 -8.65 3.58 24.43
N TYR A 354 -7.83 3.13 25.36
CA TYR A 354 -8.17 2.10 26.34
C TYR A 354 -8.13 2.66 27.75
N TYR A 355 -9.12 2.27 28.55
CA TYR A 355 -9.16 2.49 30.00
C TYR A 355 -9.50 1.18 30.70
N GLY A 356 -8.67 0.73 31.66
CA GLY A 356 -8.87 -0.54 32.33
C GLY A 356 -8.95 -1.74 31.36
N GLN A 357 -8.09 -1.80 30.34
CA GLN A 357 -8.04 -2.82 29.28
C GLN A 357 -9.26 -2.85 28.33
N LYS A 358 -10.26 -2.02 28.56
CA LYS A 358 -11.44 -1.89 27.70
C LYS A 358 -11.21 -0.77 26.68
N ARG A 359 -11.46 -1.04 25.41
CA ARG A 359 -11.48 0.01 24.37
C ARG A 359 -12.66 0.94 24.63
N VAL A 360 -12.36 2.21 24.78
CA VAL A 360 -13.32 3.27 25.08
C VAL A 360 -13.67 4.06 23.83
N GLU A 361 -12.66 4.25 22.93
CA GLU A 361 -12.83 5.08 21.75
C GLU A 361 -11.92 4.60 20.64
N GLU A 362 -12.33 4.83 19.38
CA GLU A 362 -11.54 4.64 18.18
C GLU A 362 -11.66 5.90 17.31
N LEU A 363 -10.53 6.51 17.00
CA LEU A 363 -10.44 7.80 16.31
C LEU A 363 -9.53 7.69 15.07
N PRO A 364 -9.79 8.45 14.01
CA PRO A 364 -8.89 8.47 12.85
C PRO A 364 -7.54 9.08 13.24
N ARG A 365 -6.43 8.47 12.81
CA ARG A 365 -5.10 9.02 13.04
C ARG A 365 -4.90 10.29 12.21
N LEU A 366 -4.61 11.39 12.88
CA LEU A 366 -4.26 12.66 12.24
C LEU A 366 -2.81 12.61 11.75
N ARG A 367 -2.60 13.09 10.53
CA ARG A 367 -1.28 13.14 9.88
C ARG A 367 -0.61 14.48 10.13
N GLY A 368 0.69 14.46 10.40
CA GLY A 368 1.45 15.63 10.78
C GLY A 368 1.30 15.96 12.25
N ARG A 369 1.63 17.20 12.65
CA ARG A 369 1.56 17.69 14.04
C ARG A 369 0.69 18.94 14.12
N GLY A 370 0.20 19.26 15.32
CA GLY A 370 -0.56 20.47 15.59
C GLY A 370 -2.01 20.43 15.13
N LYS A 371 -2.51 19.27 14.71
CA LYS A 371 -3.90 19.07 14.30
C LYS A 371 -4.76 18.62 15.48
N HIS A 372 -6.07 18.75 15.30
CA HIS A 372 -7.05 18.30 16.28
C HIS A 372 -8.20 17.54 15.61
N HIS A 373 -8.80 16.64 16.36
CA HIS A 373 -10.03 15.93 16.01
C HIS A 373 -10.91 15.89 17.26
N ILE A 374 -11.99 16.64 17.22
CA ILE A 374 -12.92 16.75 18.35
C ILE A 374 -14.25 16.15 17.94
N GLU A 375 -14.55 14.99 18.48
CA GLU A 375 -15.87 14.39 18.37
C GLU A 375 -16.83 15.12 19.32
N TYR A 376 -17.80 15.80 18.77
CA TYR A 376 -18.72 16.64 19.52
C TYR A 376 -19.54 15.87 20.57
N ARG A 377 -19.78 14.57 20.32
CA ARG A 377 -20.51 13.69 21.26
C ARG A 377 -19.84 13.57 22.64
N HIS A 378 -18.53 13.77 22.69
CA HIS A 378 -17.78 13.72 23.95
C HIS A 378 -18.06 14.89 24.88
N ILE A 379 -18.47 16.05 24.34
CA ILE A 379 -18.53 17.31 25.06
C ILE A 379 -19.88 18.01 24.96
N ILE A 380 -20.80 17.55 24.10
CA ILE A 380 -22.05 18.25 23.79
C ILE A 380 -22.96 18.44 25.04
N ASP A 381 -23.03 17.45 25.91
CA ASP A 381 -23.84 17.54 27.14
C ASP A 381 -23.40 18.70 28.03
N TRP A 382 -22.12 19.07 28.01
CA TRP A 382 -21.54 20.19 28.72
C TRP A 382 -21.71 21.51 27.99
N LEU A 383 -21.61 21.51 26.66
CA LEU A 383 -21.83 22.70 25.85
C LEU A 383 -23.27 23.18 25.91
N VAL A 384 -24.24 22.27 25.91
CA VAL A 384 -25.66 22.62 26.10
C VAL A 384 -25.91 23.31 27.46
N ARG A 385 -25.22 22.89 28.52
CA ARG A 385 -25.29 23.53 29.84
C ARG A 385 -24.56 24.87 29.90
N LYS A 386 -23.57 25.11 29.05
CA LYS A 386 -22.73 26.30 29.00
C LYS A 386 -22.66 26.88 27.58
N PRO A 387 -23.80 27.31 27.01
CA PRO A 387 -23.84 27.70 25.58
C PRO A 387 -22.96 28.92 25.25
N GLY A 388 -22.68 29.79 26.21
CA GLY A 388 -21.75 30.92 26.01
C GLY A 388 -20.32 30.51 25.73
N ALA A 389 -19.92 29.29 26.09
CA ALA A 389 -18.57 28.80 25.79
C ALA A 389 -18.37 28.44 24.30
N PHE A 390 -19.45 28.30 23.54
CA PHE A 390 -19.38 27.86 22.11
C PHE A 390 -18.76 28.94 21.22
N ALA A 391 -19.03 30.20 21.45
CA ALA A 391 -18.59 31.30 20.61
C ALA A 391 -17.04 31.35 20.49
N ASP A 392 -16.35 31.21 21.61
CA ASP A 392 -14.91 31.31 21.74
C ASP A 392 -14.22 29.95 21.90
N TYR A 393 -14.95 28.84 21.64
CA TYR A 393 -14.36 27.53 21.74
C TYR A 393 -13.30 27.32 20.66
N ARG A 394 -12.07 27.04 21.08
CA ARG A 394 -10.90 26.89 20.21
C ARG A 394 -11.11 25.93 19.05
N TYR A 395 -11.89 24.86 19.27
CA TYR A 395 -12.14 23.81 18.30
C TYR A 395 -13.58 23.87 17.75
N ARG A 396 -14.18 25.05 17.71
CA ARG A 396 -15.56 25.24 17.23
C ARG A 396 -15.78 24.73 15.82
N ALA A 397 -14.76 24.79 14.96
CA ALA A 397 -14.84 24.29 13.59
C ALA A 397 -15.16 22.78 13.51
N ASP A 398 -14.66 21.99 14.46
CA ASP A 398 -14.91 20.55 14.52
C ASP A 398 -16.33 20.20 15.01
N LEU A 399 -17.06 21.18 15.54
CA LEU A 399 -18.43 20.99 16.04
C LEU A 399 -19.50 21.15 14.94
N PHE A 400 -19.09 21.18 13.68
CA PHE A 400 -19.99 21.16 12.53
C PHE A 400 -19.79 19.85 11.77
N PRO A 401 -20.60 18.80 12.01
CA PRO A 401 -20.43 17.49 11.39
C PRO A 401 -20.48 17.53 9.86
N SER A 402 -21.31 18.43 9.31
CA SER A 402 -21.39 18.65 7.88
C SER A 402 -21.60 20.12 7.51
N SER A 403 -21.51 20.44 6.23
CA SER A 403 -21.79 21.77 5.71
C SER A 403 -23.21 22.24 6.03
N ARG A 404 -24.19 21.34 6.12
CA ARG A 404 -25.58 21.66 6.46
C ARG A 404 -25.72 22.14 7.92
N PHE A 405 -25.01 21.53 8.85
CA PHE A 405 -24.94 22.01 10.23
C PHE A 405 -24.31 23.41 10.28
N ARG A 406 -23.32 23.68 9.46
CA ARG A 406 -22.72 25.00 9.38
C ARG A 406 -23.69 26.04 8.82
N MET A 407 -24.38 25.72 7.73
CA MET A 407 -25.40 26.59 7.13
C MET A 407 -26.54 26.86 8.11
N ALA A 408 -26.97 25.84 8.87
CA ALA A 408 -27.98 26.00 9.92
C ALA A 408 -27.53 26.99 11.00
N TYR A 409 -26.29 26.89 11.45
CA TYR A 409 -25.75 27.86 12.42
C TYR A 409 -25.69 29.28 11.85
N ASP A 410 -25.22 29.43 10.62
CA ASP A 410 -25.11 30.75 9.96
C ASP A 410 -26.51 31.38 9.78
N LEU A 411 -27.55 30.59 9.46
CA LEU A 411 -28.94 31.05 9.41
C LEU A 411 -29.47 31.44 10.78
N LEU A 412 -29.18 30.66 11.83
CA LEU A 412 -29.56 31.01 13.23
C LEU A 412 -28.91 32.33 13.65
N VAL A 413 -27.66 32.59 13.28
CA VAL A 413 -26.99 33.87 13.55
C VAL A 413 -27.68 35.03 12.85
N GLN A 414 -28.18 34.84 11.62
CA GLN A 414 -28.92 35.87 10.90
C GLN A 414 -30.30 36.13 11.52
N GLN A 415 -31.03 35.08 11.88
CA GLN A 415 -32.40 35.20 12.40
C GLN A 415 -32.45 35.64 13.88
N ARG A 416 -31.57 35.10 14.71
CA ARG A 416 -31.61 35.29 16.20
C ARG A 416 -30.18 35.25 16.77
N PRO A 417 -29.33 36.27 16.56
CA PRO A 417 -27.92 36.23 16.93
C PRO A 417 -27.68 35.91 18.42
N GLU A 418 -28.49 36.44 19.31
CA GLU A 418 -28.35 36.23 20.77
C GLU A 418 -28.64 34.78 21.22
N ARG A 419 -29.44 34.05 20.47
CA ARG A 419 -29.85 32.68 20.78
C ARG A 419 -29.22 31.63 19.88
N ALA A 420 -28.53 32.05 18.83
CA ALA A 420 -27.98 31.17 17.78
C ALA A 420 -27.14 30.03 18.33
N ALA A 421 -26.21 30.31 19.22
CA ALA A 421 -25.35 29.29 19.86
C ALA A 421 -26.19 28.27 20.68
N LYS A 422 -27.17 28.75 21.42
CA LYS A 422 -28.02 27.89 22.26
C LYS A 422 -28.88 26.96 21.39
N GLU A 423 -29.52 27.50 20.37
CA GLU A 423 -30.37 26.70 19.45
C GLU A 423 -29.53 25.71 18.64
N TYR A 424 -28.39 26.14 18.11
CA TYR A 424 -27.47 25.25 17.44
C TYR A 424 -27.01 24.07 18.30
N LEU A 425 -26.61 24.35 19.54
CA LEU A 425 -26.17 23.29 20.46
C LEU A 425 -27.32 22.33 20.82
N ARG A 426 -28.57 22.79 20.89
CA ARG A 426 -29.75 21.91 21.02
C ARG A 426 -29.94 21.02 19.82
N ILE A 427 -29.76 21.55 18.59
CA ILE A 427 -29.81 20.77 17.35
C ILE A 427 -28.68 19.73 17.33
N LEU A 428 -27.46 20.14 17.67
CA LEU A 428 -26.32 19.23 17.72
C LEU A 428 -26.48 18.15 18.79
N HIS A 429 -27.14 18.48 19.92
CA HIS A 429 -27.49 17.52 20.96
C HIS A 429 -28.53 16.50 20.47
N LEU A 430 -29.54 16.92 19.68
CA LEU A 430 -30.47 16.00 19.03
C LEU A 430 -29.72 15.04 18.09
N ALA A 431 -28.76 15.54 17.32
CA ALA A 431 -27.90 14.70 16.43
C ALA A 431 -27.10 13.67 17.23
N ALA A 432 -26.60 14.04 18.41
CA ALA A 432 -25.87 13.14 19.31
C ALA A 432 -26.74 12.05 19.93
N LYS A 433 -27.99 12.36 20.28
CA LYS A 433 -28.87 11.46 21.03
C LYS A 433 -29.80 10.62 20.17
N GLU A 434 -30.25 11.15 19.03
CA GLU A 434 -31.19 10.48 18.14
C GLU A 434 -30.48 9.95 16.89
N SER A 435 -30.23 10.82 15.93
CA SER A 435 -29.55 10.44 14.67
C SER A 435 -28.94 11.65 14.00
N GLU A 436 -27.64 11.61 13.73
CA GLU A 436 -26.94 12.66 12.97
C GLU A 436 -27.46 12.75 11.53
N VAL A 437 -27.63 11.59 10.88
CA VAL A 437 -28.15 11.52 9.50
C VAL A 437 -29.58 12.02 9.42
N GLY A 438 -30.40 11.66 10.39
CA GLY A 438 -31.79 12.14 10.47
C GLY A 438 -31.87 13.65 10.68
N VAL A 439 -31.06 14.20 11.60
CA VAL A 439 -30.97 15.65 11.83
C VAL A 439 -30.45 16.36 10.58
N GLU A 440 -29.44 15.83 9.90
CA GLU A 440 -28.93 16.40 8.67
C GLU A 440 -29.99 16.46 7.56
N ALA A 441 -30.78 15.40 7.40
CA ALA A 441 -31.89 15.36 6.45
C ALA A 441 -33.01 16.36 6.84
N ALA A 442 -33.33 16.47 8.13
CA ALA A 442 -34.28 17.45 8.63
C ALA A 442 -33.81 18.90 8.38
N LEU A 443 -32.52 19.17 8.66
CA LEU A 443 -31.90 20.47 8.36
C LEU A 443 -31.95 20.81 6.88
N ALA A 444 -31.69 19.83 5.99
CA ALA A 444 -31.79 20.03 4.56
C ALA A 444 -33.18 20.54 4.16
N GLY A 445 -34.24 19.83 4.59
CA GLY A 445 -35.60 20.20 4.24
C GLY A 445 -36.04 21.55 4.83
N LEU A 446 -35.54 21.92 6.02
CA LEU A 446 -35.85 23.22 6.64
C LEU A 446 -35.09 24.37 5.98
N LEU A 447 -33.83 24.16 5.59
CA LEU A 447 -33.02 25.15 4.88
C LEU A 447 -33.61 25.43 3.48
N ASP A 448 -34.04 24.39 2.76
CA ASP A 448 -34.64 24.51 1.45
C ASP A 448 -36.03 25.21 1.48
N ALA A 449 -36.78 24.99 2.56
CA ALA A 449 -38.10 25.64 2.75
C ALA A 449 -37.99 27.12 3.18
N GLY A 450 -36.84 27.62 3.57
CA GLY A 450 -36.62 29.03 3.98
C GLY A 450 -37.38 29.47 5.20
N GLY A 451 -37.87 28.54 6.05
CA GLY A 451 -38.66 28.80 7.24
C GLY A 451 -37.80 29.14 8.48
N PRO A 452 -38.47 29.45 9.60
CA PRO A 452 -37.77 29.66 10.87
C PRO A 452 -37.09 28.36 11.31
N LEU A 453 -35.82 28.47 11.67
CA LEU A 453 -35.03 27.34 12.16
C LEU A 453 -34.89 27.41 13.68
N ASP A 454 -35.27 26.33 14.35
CA ASP A 454 -34.96 26.09 15.77
C ASP A 454 -34.94 24.60 16.09
N ALA A 455 -34.50 24.22 17.27
CA ALA A 455 -34.37 22.83 17.69
C ALA A 455 -35.71 22.07 17.73
N ASP A 456 -36.79 22.76 18.01
CA ASP A 456 -38.12 22.14 18.11
C ASP A 456 -38.67 21.83 16.70
N ALA A 457 -38.43 22.69 15.70
CA ALA A 457 -38.76 22.42 14.29
C ALA A 457 -37.96 21.22 13.75
N VAL A 458 -36.69 21.12 14.07
CA VAL A 458 -35.86 19.95 13.68
C VAL A 458 -36.38 18.67 14.32
N LYS A 459 -36.75 18.71 15.59
CA LYS A 459 -37.29 17.56 16.32
C LYS A 459 -38.63 17.11 15.78
N GLU A 460 -39.51 18.03 15.41
CA GLU A 460 -40.79 17.71 14.78
C GLU A 460 -40.58 17.06 13.38
N ARG A 461 -39.65 17.58 12.60
CA ARG A 461 -39.31 17.00 11.30
C ARG A 461 -38.76 15.59 11.43
N LEU A 462 -37.93 15.31 12.45
CA LEU A 462 -37.44 13.96 12.75
C LEU A 462 -38.57 12.99 13.05
N ARG A 463 -39.56 13.41 13.88
CA ARG A 463 -40.74 12.60 14.21
C ARG A 463 -41.55 12.23 12.97
N GLN A 464 -41.68 13.17 12.03
CA GLN A 464 -42.41 12.93 10.79
C GLN A 464 -41.66 11.97 9.84
N GLN A 465 -40.32 11.93 9.92
CA GLN A 465 -39.48 11.04 9.11
C GLN A 465 -39.38 9.61 9.67
N SER A 466 -39.65 9.43 10.95
CA SER A 466 -39.69 8.12 11.62
C SER A 466 -41.13 7.78 11.99
N PRO A 467 -41.89 7.10 11.13
CA PRO A 467 -43.19 6.58 11.52
C PRO A 467 -42.94 5.60 12.69
N MET A 468 -43.35 6.00 13.91
CA MET A 468 -43.42 5.05 15.03
C MET A 468 -44.36 3.90 14.60
N PRO A 469 -43.90 2.65 14.62
CA PRO A 469 -44.85 1.56 14.48
C PRO A 469 -45.89 1.71 15.57
N SER A 470 -47.15 1.73 15.18
CA SER A 470 -48.27 1.80 16.09
C SER A 470 -48.14 0.64 17.07
N ALA A 471 -48.16 0.93 18.38
CA ALA A 471 -48.07 -0.09 19.43
C ALA A 471 -49.20 -1.12 19.37
N THR A 472 -50.17 -0.94 18.50
CA THR A 472 -51.34 -1.78 18.29
C THR A 472 -51.11 -2.97 17.34
N GLU A 473 -49.96 -3.07 16.65
CA GLU A 473 -49.71 -4.16 15.69
C GLU A 473 -48.82 -5.31 16.20
N VAL A 474 -48.37 -5.26 17.45
CA VAL A 474 -47.67 -6.40 18.03
C VAL A 474 -48.70 -7.35 18.60
N THR A 475 -49.19 -8.28 17.80
CA THR A 475 -49.99 -9.40 18.29
C THR A 475 -49.02 -10.35 19.01
N VAL A 476 -48.93 -10.20 20.32
CA VAL A 476 -48.23 -11.17 21.16
C VAL A 476 -49.12 -12.40 21.22
N GLY A 477 -48.69 -13.51 20.59
CA GLY A 477 -49.34 -14.79 20.70
C GLY A 477 -49.42 -15.20 22.18
N PRO A 478 -50.46 -15.96 22.62
CA PRO A 478 -50.54 -16.41 23.98
C PRO A 478 -49.30 -17.20 24.35
N VAL A 479 -48.61 -16.78 25.40
CA VAL A 479 -47.47 -17.51 25.95
C VAL A 479 -47.99 -18.80 26.55
N ASP A 480 -47.55 -19.93 26.02
CA ASP A 480 -47.87 -21.24 26.62
C ASP A 480 -47.04 -21.41 27.90
N LEU A 481 -47.68 -21.15 29.02
CA LEU A 481 -47.09 -21.24 30.36
C LEU A 481 -46.71 -22.68 30.71
N ALA A 482 -47.31 -23.70 30.10
CA ALA A 482 -46.98 -25.09 30.33
C ALA A 482 -45.52 -25.46 29.98
N VAL A 483 -44.92 -24.72 29.07
CA VAL A 483 -43.50 -24.86 28.74
C VAL A 483 -42.60 -24.40 29.90
N TYR A 484 -43.05 -23.46 30.71
CA TYR A 484 -42.31 -22.96 31.88
C TYR A 484 -42.54 -23.87 33.09
N ASP A 485 -43.69 -24.49 33.22
CA ASP A 485 -43.99 -25.44 34.29
C ASP A 485 -43.12 -26.70 34.16
N ALA A 486 -42.80 -27.12 32.93
CA ALA A 486 -41.87 -28.23 32.66
C ALA A 486 -40.44 -27.96 33.15
N LEU A 487 -40.00 -26.71 33.21
CA LEU A 487 -38.70 -26.30 33.76
C LEU A 487 -38.66 -26.35 35.29
N LEU A 488 -39.81 -26.22 35.98
CA LEU A 488 -39.92 -26.28 37.43
C LEU A 488 -39.95 -27.72 37.95
N ASP A 489 -40.38 -28.70 37.12
CA ASP A 489 -40.50 -30.11 37.51
C ASP A 489 -39.20 -30.91 37.42
N GLY A 490 -38.10 -30.32 37.05
CA GLY A 490 -36.73 -30.90 37.12
C GLY A 490 -36.52 -32.21 36.35
N LYS A 491 -37.31 -32.50 35.32
CA LYS A 491 -37.17 -33.69 34.51
C LYS A 491 -36.32 -33.39 33.29
N GLU A 492 -35.10 -33.90 33.30
CA GLU A 492 -34.24 -34.02 32.12
C GLU A 492 -34.98 -34.76 31.03
N ALA A 493 -35.26 -34.13 29.91
CA ALA A 493 -35.76 -34.81 28.72
C ALA A 493 -34.58 -35.47 28.00
N CYS A 494 -34.39 -36.76 28.26
CA CYS A 494 -33.64 -37.65 27.39
C CYS A 494 -34.54 -38.17 26.27
N ASP A 495 -34.07 -38.04 25.06
CA ASP A 495 -34.29 -38.86 23.87
C ASP A 495 -35.71 -39.34 23.49
N GLY A 496 -36.12 -38.99 22.30
CA GLY A 496 -37.24 -39.59 21.62
C GLY A 496 -37.22 -39.36 20.10
N GLU A 497 -36.90 -40.45 19.44
CA GLU A 497 -36.89 -40.63 17.98
C GLU A 497 -38.24 -40.36 17.29
N GLY A 498 -38.16 -39.80 16.08
CA GLY A 498 -38.82 -40.40 14.89
C GLY A 498 -40.28 -40.06 14.62
N GLN A 499 -40.44 -39.52 13.49
CA GLN A 499 -41.40 -39.81 12.39
C GLN A 499 -42.08 -38.57 11.80
N GLY A 500 -41.84 -38.47 10.53
CA GLY A 500 -42.24 -37.67 9.48
C GLY A 500 -43.65 -37.07 9.39
N ARG A 501 -43.71 -35.96 8.69
CA ARG A 501 -44.74 -35.69 7.66
C ARG A 501 -44.30 -34.56 6.73
N GLU A 502 -44.57 -34.83 5.48
CA GLU A 502 -44.34 -34.07 4.26
C GLU A 502 -45.03 -32.70 4.25
N GLY A 503 -44.42 -31.78 3.51
CA GLY A 503 -45.16 -30.95 2.58
C GLY A 503 -44.95 -29.45 2.71
N VAL A 504 -44.45 -28.97 1.62
CA VAL A 504 -44.62 -27.68 0.92
C VAL A 504 -43.40 -26.77 0.86
N ALA A 505 -42.95 -26.66 -0.37
CA ALA A 505 -41.84 -25.90 -0.88
C ALA A 505 -41.96 -24.38 -0.69
N GLY A 506 -40.83 -23.77 -0.47
CA GLY A 506 -40.60 -22.32 -0.59
C GLY A 506 -39.09 -22.08 -0.68
N GLU A 507 -38.63 -21.87 -1.90
CA GLU A 507 -37.23 -21.54 -2.22
C GLU A 507 -36.75 -20.28 -1.51
N VAL A 508 -35.64 -20.36 -0.81
CA VAL A 508 -34.71 -19.24 -0.59
C VAL A 508 -33.28 -19.78 -0.55
N SER A 509 -32.45 -19.23 -1.38
CA SER A 509 -31.09 -19.55 -1.74
C SER A 509 -30.12 -19.62 -0.57
N GLU A 510 -29.27 -20.62 -0.66
CA GLU A 510 -28.16 -20.96 0.23
C GLU A 510 -27.02 -19.96 0.22
N GLY A 511 -26.54 -19.64 1.41
CA GLY A 511 -25.22 -19.12 1.67
C GLY A 511 -24.47 -20.08 2.60
N THR A 512 -23.54 -20.79 2.05
CA THR A 512 -22.71 -21.81 2.68
C THR A 512 -21.80 -21.27 3.78
N ALA A 513 -21.89 -21.89 4.97
CA ALA A 513 -20.86 -21.85 6.01
C ALA A 513 -20.04 -23.16 5.99
N PRO A 514 -18.74 -23.14 6.25
CA PRO A 514 -17.96 -24.37 6.38
C PRO A 514 -17.90 -24.89 7.80
N ALA A 515 -17.91 -26.22 7.84
CA ALA A 515 -17.92 -27.10 8.98
C ALA A 515 -16.58 -27.19 9.76
N GLY A 516 -16.68 -27.45 11.07
CA GLY A 516 -16.13 -28.63 11.72
C GLY A 516 -14.68 -28.53 12.23
N VAL A 517 -14.55 -28.36 13.54
CA VAL A 517 -13.33 -28.74 14.30
C VAL A 517 -13.72 -29.90 15.23
N PRO A 518 -12.96 -31.01 15.24
CA PRO A 518 -13.24 -32.16 16.14
C PRO A 518 -12.64 -31.94 17.53
N ASP A 519 -13.45 -32.22 18.51
CA ASP A 519 -13.14 -32.37 19.93
C ASP A 519 -12.42 -33.71 20.16
N GLN A 520 -11.23 -33.70 20.73
CA GLN A 520 -10.69 -34.82 21.54
C GLN A 520 -9.43 -34.36 22.29
N LEU A 521 -9.56 -34.30 23.61
CA LEU A 521 -8.74 -35.05 24.58
C LEU A 521 -8.99 -34.49 26.00
N ARG A 522 -9.84 -35.23 26.71
CA ARG A 522 -9.87 -35.26 28.18
C ARG A 522 -8.76 -36.18 28.65
N GLY A 523 -8.12 -35.78 29.72
CA GLY A 523 -7.42 -36.76 30.57
C GLY A 523 -6.23 -36.19 31.30
N THR A 524 -6.45 -36.13 32.56
CA THR A 524 -5.67 -36.52 33.75
C THR A 524 -4.85 -35.42 34.41
N GLY A 525 -5.26 -35.17 35.65
CA GLY A 525 -4.57 -34.37 36.66
C GLY A 525 -3.30 -35.06 37.18
N ALA A 526 -2.38 -34.24 37.60
CA ALA A 526 -1.38 -34.59 38.61
C ALA A 526 -0.92 -33.33 39.33
N GLU A 527 -0.81 -33.53 40.59
CA GLU A 527 -0.58 -32.65 41.72
C GLU A 527 0.68 -31.76 41.65
N CYS A 528 0.57 -30.62 42.33
CA CYS A 528 1.73 -29.82 42.81
C CYS A 528 2.58 -30.57 43.84
N PRO A 529 3.86 -30.24 43.97
CA PRO A 529 4.36 -29.93 45.29
C PRO A 529 5.01 -28.54 45.41
N ALA A 530 4.72 -27.97 46.56
CA ALA A 530 5.34 -26.79 47.13
C ALA A 530 6.83 -26.98 47.43
N GLY A 531 7.63 -25.95 47.20
CA GLY A 531 9.03 -25.91 47.61
C GLY A 531 9.54 -24.47 47.62
N GLY A 532 9.56 -23.89 48.81
CA GLY A 532 10.13 -22.57 49.05
C GLY A 532 11.65 -22.60 49.13
N ALA A 533 12.28 -21.50 48.76
CA ALA A 533 13.59 -21.04 49.22
C ALA A 533 13.75 -19.56 48.89
N ARG A 534 13.64 -18.75 49.88
CA ARG A 534 14.63 -17.91 50.56
C ARG A 534 15.38 -16.89 49.70
N LEU A 535 15.03 -15.66 49.98
CA LEU A 535 15.79 -14.42 49.80
C LEU A 535 17.27 -14.58 50.21
N ARG A 536 18.19 -14.05 49.43
CA ARG A 536 19.46 -13.54 49.90
C ARG A 536 19.69 -12.12 49.38
N ALA A 537 20.05 -11.31 50.35
CA ALA A 537 20.29 -9.88 50.27
C ALA A 537 21.69 -9.55 49.67
N VAL A 538 21.73 -8.35 49.21
CA VAL A 538 22.78 -7.39 48.82
C VAL A 538 24.06 -7.45 49.66
N PRO A 539 25.22 -7.01 49.12
CA PRO A 539 25.77 -5.79 49.73
C PRO A 539 26.16 -4.67 48.75
N ALA A 540 25.99 -3.46 49.29
CA ALA A 540 26.33 -2.18 48.74
C ALA A 540 27.80 -1.79 48.99
N GLY A 541 28.28 -0.90 48.14
CA GLY A 541 29.17 0.19 48.37
C GLY A 541 30.67 -0.03 48.08
N PRO A 542 31.57 0.95 48.12
CA PRO A 542 31.39 2.40 48.07
C PRO A 542 32.21 3.04 46.92
N GLY A 543 31.95 4.18 46.46
CA GLY A 543 32.30 5.49 46.95
C GLY A 543 33.44 6.14 46.22
N ALA A 544 33.16 7.36 45.83
CA ALA A 544 34.02 8.53 45.82
C ALA A 544 34.80 8.97 44.55
N ALA A 545 34.43 10.15 44.13
CA ALA A 545 35.25 11.34 43.96
C ALA A 545 35.97 11.57 42.63
N GLY A 546 35.73 12.79 42.08
CA GLY A 546 36.73 13.53 41.37
C GLY A 546 36.26 14.32 40.18
N VAL A 547 35.76 15.53 40.38
CA VAL A 547 35.80 16.64 39.40
C VAL A 547 37.13 17.38 39.67
N PRO A 548 37.83 17.98 38.72
CA PRO A 548 37.55 19.22 38.01
C PRO A 548 38.01 19.18 36.54
N GLY A 549 37.56 19.97 35.60
CA GLY A 549 37.53 21.40 35.51
C GLY A 549 38.19 21.86 34.25
N ALA A 550 37.47 22.69 33.49
CA ALA A 550 37.87 23.88 32.76
C ALA A 550 38.73 23.80 31.46
N ALA A 551 38.18 24.57 30.53
CA ALA A 551 38.80 25.47 29.56
C ALA A 551 39.42 24.84 28.30
N GLU A 552 38.88 25.05 27.18
CA GLU A 552 38.87 26.15 26.16
C GLU A 552 37.82 25.87 25.12
#